data_082faa6e8e8910969ac1612ddda8366e
#
_entry.id   082faa6e8e8910969ac1612ddda8366e
#
_cell.length_a   1.000
_cell.length_b   1.000
_cell.length_c   1.000
_cell.angle_alpha   90.00
_cell.angle_beta   90.00
_cell.angle_gamma   90.00
#
_symmetry.space_group_name_H-M   'P 1'
#
loop_
_entity.id
_entity.type
_entity.pdbx_description
1 polymer ?
#
loop_
_entity_poly.entity_id
_entity_poly.type
_entity_poly.pdbx_seq_one_letter_code
_entity_poly.pdbx_strand_id
1 'polypeptide(L)'
;MRTDAVFAVVVVAIASSLTLAGCHKRISVQHVDPNGPVEVVIPEHGAYTGAFIDFGEEEEDVTLEMIEDFETIVGKHQAIIASSSYWGEQDFPTANLKVIWLHGSLPLVFWSPWDRPYEQNRGPDKFNLNDIIAGKWDVYIDKWADAARDFGHPLIVVFANEMNGDWFPWSGIYYGGDEWIPQSRSWKGPENFKAAYRHVVDRVRGRGATNIKWMFHTNNYSYPLDTWNFAPSYYPGPDYVDWLGLSVYGQQFKDEPWANIPSLVDWPYEEMCRLDPKKPIMIAEWATGEFPHSGPKGEWIKQGLELFRTRYPRIKAAVYWHERWQNPDQSYSNLRVNSSVESLNAYRAGLANPAWLGNLILRAIPRSTAK
;
A
#
# COMPACT_ATOMS: atom_id res chain seq x y z
N MET A 1 35.80 -18.19 15.81
CA MET A 1 34.70 -18.80 16.56
C MET A 1 33.47 -17.99 16.20
N ARG A 2 32.65 -18.52 15.35
CA ARG A 2 31.39 -17.90 14.94
C ARG A 2 30.30 -18.36 15.89
N THR A 3 29.63 -17.45 16.56
CA THR A 3 28.47 -17.73 17.40
C THR A 3 27.23 -17.38 16.57
N ASP A 4 26.52 -18.42 16.12
CA ASP A 4 25.22 -18.29 15.47
C ASP A 4 24.19 -17.89 16.53
N ALA A 5 23.64 -16.70 16.40
CA ALA A 5 22.55 -16.24 17.24
C ALA A 5 21.22 -16.75 16.66
N VAL A 6 20.63 -17.72 17.33
CA VAL A 6 19.27 -18.22 17.05
C VAL A 6 18.28 -17.27 17.71
N PHE A 7 17.55 -16.50 16.94
CA PHE A 7 16.43 -15.70 17.44
C PHE A 7 15.21 -16.58 17.66
N ALA A 8 14.83 -16.76 18.93
CA ALA A 8 13.59 -17.41 19.31
C ALA A 8 12.48 -16.36 19.42
N VAL A 9 11.48 -16.47 18.57
CA VAL A 9 10.23 -15.68 18.70
C VAL A 9 9.39 -16.31 19.79
N VAL A 10 9.24 -15.61 20.92
CA VAL A 10 8.39 -16.03 22.06
C VAL A 10 6.97 -15.50 21.83
N VAL A 11 6.04 -16.39 21.56
CA VAL A 11 4.61 -16.10 21.60
C VAL A 11 4.11 -16.34 23.02
N VAL A 12 3.76 -15.28 23.75
CA VAL A 12 3.12 -15.37 25.08
C VAL A 12 1.63 -15.62 24.90
N ALA A 13 1.20 -16.85 25.19
CA ALA A 13 -0.23 -17.19 25.32
C ALA A 13 -0.68 -16.96 26.77
N ILE A 14 -1.57 -16.00 27.00
CA ILE A 14 -2.26 -15.82 28.29
C ILE A 14 -3.46 -16.78 28.31
N ALA A 15 -3.38 -17.81 29.13
CA ALA A 15 -4.49 -18.72 29.39
C ALA A 15 -5.33 -18.19 30.58
N SER A 16 -6.54 -17.74 30.27
CA SER A 16 -7.58 -17.52 31.30
C SER A 16 -8.54 -18.70 31.24
N SER A 17 -8.57 -19.50 32.31
CA SER A 17 -9.45 -20.64 32.49
C SER A 17 -10.86 -20.20 32.86
N LEU A 18 -11.80 -20.35 31.93
CA LEU A 18 -13.24 -20.42 32.22
C LEU A 18 -13.80 -21.66 31.51
N THR A 19 -14.21 -22.64 32.28
CA THR A 19 -14.83 -23.87 31.79
C THR A 19 -16.26 -23.61 31.34
N LEU A 20 -16.46 -23.63 30.02
CA LEU A 20 -17.78 -23.86 29.42
C LEU A 20 -17.58 -24.88 28.27
N ALA A 21 -18.29 -25.98 28.41
CA ALA A 21 -18.26 -27.10 27.47
C ALA A 21 -18.89 -26.64 26.15
N GLY A 22 -18.05 -26.29 25.20
CA GLY A 22 -18.39 -26.04 23.78
C GLY A 22 -17.26 -26.55 22.94
N CYS A 23 -17.58 -27.32 21.92
CA CYS A 23 -16.68 -27.98 20.99
C CYS A 23 -15.77 -26.93 20.29
N HIS A 24 -14.66 -26.59 20.93
CA HIS A 24 -13.65 -25.71 20.32
C HIS A 24 -12.69 -26.59 19.53
N LYS A 25 -12.73 -26.50 18.21
CA LYS A 25 -11.61 -26.94 17.38
C LYS A 25 -10.35 -26.20 17.86
N ARG A 26 -9.45 -26.93 18.51
CA ARG A 26 -8.10 -26.40 18.81
C ARG A 26 -7.46 -26.00 17.49
N ILE A 27 -7.30 -24.71 17.27
CA ILE A 27 -6.42 -24.20 16.23
C ILE A 27 -5.01 -24.54 16.72
N SER A 28 -4.40 -25.60 16.19
CA SER A 28 -2.98 -25.85 16.40
C SER A 28 -2.24 -24.70 15.71
N VAL A 29 -1.51 -23.91 16.48
CA VAL A 29 -0.52 -22.97 15.93
C VAL A 29 0.55 -23.85 15.29
N GLN A 30 0.43 -24.09 13.99
CA GLN A 30 1.52 -24.73 13.23
C GLN A 30 2.68 -23.75 13.21
N HIS A 31 3.85 -24.21 13.59
CA HIS A 31 5.09 -23.47 13.44
C HIS A 31 5.31 -23.27 11.93
N VAL A 32 5.02 -22.08 11.43
CA VAL A 32 5.16 -21.74 10.01
C VAL A 32 6.63 -21.39 9.78
N ASP A 33 7.32 -22.17 8.94
CA ASP A 33 8.66 -21.81 8.47
C ASP A 33 8.54 -20.58 7.56
N PRO A 34 9.07 -19.43 7.94
CA PRO A 34 9.00 -18.23 7.11
C PRO A 34 9.80 -18.34 5.81
N ASN A 35 10.72 -19.31 5.71
CA ASN A 35 11.47 -19.62 4.49
C ASN A 35 10.74 -20.60 3.57
N GLY A 36 9.61 -21.18 4.01
CA GLY A 36 8.75 -22.02 3.20
C GLY A 36 7.73 -21.21 2.40
N PRO A 37 6.94 -21.86 1.51
CA PRO A 37 5.85 -21.19 0.84
C PRO A 37 4.76 -20.81 1.85
N VAL A 38 4.56 -19.52 2.01
CA VAL A 38 3.60 -18.92 2.95
C VAL A 38 2.69 -17.92 2.27
N GLU A 39 1.53 -17.69 2.86
CA GLU A 39 0.66 -16.58 2.53
C GLU A 39 0.43 -15.70 3.75
N VAL A 40 0.28 -14.40 3.53
CA VAL A 40 -0.11 -13.45 4.57
C VAL A 40 -1.62 -13.47 4.70
N VAL A 41 -2.10 -13.73 5.91
CA VAL A 41 -3.53 -13.81 6.23
C VAL A 41 -4.06 -12.41 6.50
N ILE A 42 -5.18 -12.05 5.90
CA ILE A 42 -5.89 -10.82 6.24
C ILE A 42 -6.51 -10.98 7.63
N PRO A 43 -6.24 -10.07 8.58
CA PRO A 43 -6.72 -10.23 9.95
C PRO A 43 -8.25 -10.15 10.00
N GLU A 44 -8.87 -11.12 10.64
CA GLU A 44 -10.32 -11.09 10.92
C GLU A 44 -10.65 -9.90 11.82
N HIS A 45 -9.87 -9.72 12.88
CA HIS A 45 -9.98 -8.61 13.83
C HIS A 45 -8.72 -7.75 13.78
N GLY A 46 -8.90 -6.43 13.87
CA GLY A 46 -7.83 -5.46 13.79
C GLY A 46 -7.36 -5.18 12.35
N ALA A 47 -6.22 -4.51 12.26
CA ALA A 47 -5.58 -4.12 11.02
C ALA A 47 -4.05 -4.12 11.17
N TYR A 48 -3.33 -4.37 10.10
CA TYR A 48 -1.88 -4.22 10.05
C TYR A 48 -1.47 -2.75 10.11
N THR A 49 -0.45 -2.45 10.88
CA THR A 49 0.25 -1.17 10.79
C THR A 49 1.36 -1.26 9.74
N GLY A 50 1.63 -0.16 9.07
CA GLY A 50 2.71 -0.06 8.10
C GLY A 50 3.23 1.35 7.97
N ALA A 51 4.35 1.49 7.29
CA ALA A 51 4.93 2.78 6.97
C ALA A 51 5.60 2.78 5.59
N PHE A 52 5.53 3.91 4.90
CA PHE A 52 6.54 4.38 3.99
C PHE A 52 7.51 5.24 4.82
N ILE A 53 8.78 4.98 4.68
CA ILE A 53 9.84 5.71 5.38
C ILE A 53 10.62 6.45 4.30
N ASP A 54 10.96 7.71 4.56
CA ASP A 54 11.79 8.51 3.65
C ASP A 54 13.17 7.84 3.48
N PHE A 55 13.32 7.09 2.38
CA PHE A 55 14.54 6.32 2.05
C PHE A 55 15.55 7.11 1.22
N GLY A 56 15.45 8.43 1.21
CA GLY A 56 16.32 9.34 0.47
C GLY A 56 15.65 9.93 -0.78
N GLU A 57 16.41 10.76 -1.50
CA GLU A 57 15.87 11.55 -2.63
C GLU A 57 15.36 10.70 -3.80
N GLU A 58 15.92 9.51 -3.98
CA GLU A 58 15.56 8.58 -5.07
C GLU A 58 14.71 7.39 -4.58
N GLU A 59 14.35 7.34 -3.30
CA GLU A 59 13.52 6.30 -2.65
C GLU A 59 14.01 4.84 -2.88
N GLU A 60 15.27 4.66 -3.23
CA GLU A 60 15.81 3.40 -3.73
C GLU A 60 16.48 2.54 -2.67
N ASP A 61 16.94 3.13 -1.58
CA ASP A 61 17.80 2.45 -0.63
C ASP A 61 17.06 2.09 0.67
N VAL A 62 16.20 1.09 0.61
CA VAL A 62 15.62 0.51 1.83
C VAL A 62 16.71 -0.16 2.66
N THR A 63 17.00 0.39 3.83
CA THR A 63 17.96 -0.20 4.76
C THR A 63 17.28 -0.71 6.03
N LEU A 64 17.87 -1.76 6.63
CA LEU A 64 17.38 -2.27 7.90
C LEU A 64 17.48 -1.20 9.00
N GLU A 65 18.55 -0.41 9.01
CA GLU A 65 18.79 0.66 9.98
C GLU A 65 17.65 1.70 9.95
N MET A 66 17.25 2.16 8.76
CA MET A 66 16.15 3.14 8.64
C MET A 66 14.82 2.58 9.14
N ILE A 67 14.54 1.30 8.89
CA ILE A 67 13.32 0.64 9.38
C ILE A 67 13.35 0.54 10.91
N GLU A 68 14.46 0.07 11.50
CA GLU A 68 14.63 -0.08 12.95
C GLU A 68 14.61 1.28 13.66
N ASP A 69 15.19 2.30 13.07
CA ASP A 69 15.14 3.68 13.60
C ASP A 69 13.70 4.21 13.63
N PHE A 70 12.95 4.03 12.55
CA PHE A 70 11.53 4.41 12.55
C PHE A 70 10.74 3.64 13.61
N GLU A 71 10.92 2.34 13.72
CA GLU A 71 10.25 1.52 14.73
C GLU A 71 10.62 1.91 16.16
N THR A 72 11.86 2.30 16.39
CA THR A 72 12.31 2.88 17.66
C THR A 72 11.59 4.19 17.95
N ILE A 73 11.47 5.08 16.95
CA ILE A 73 10.74 6.34 17.07
C ILE A 73 9.27 6.08 17.41
N VAL A 74 8.60 5.15 16.77
CA VAL A 74 7.16 4.92 16.96
C VAL A 74 6.84 3.90 18.06
N GLY A 75 7.82 3.11 18.51
CA GLY A 75 7.67 2.12 19.57
C GLY A 75 6.90 0.88 19.15
N LYS A 76 6.85 0.57 17.84
CA LYS A 76 6.11 -0.59 17.32
C LYS A 76 6.67 -1.08 16.00
N HIS A 77 6.80 -2.41 15.88
CA HIS A 77 7.13 -3.08 14.62
C HIS A 77 6.06 -2.83 13.56
N GLN A 78 6.47 -2.65 12.29
CA GLN A 78 5.59 -2.39 11.17
C GLN A 78 5.38 -3.67 10.36
N ALA A 79 4.14 -4.15 10.31
CA ALA A 79 3.80 -5.35 9.54
C ALA A 79 3.96 -5.15 8.02
N ILE A 80 3.87 -3.91 7.55
CA ILE A 80 4.00 -3.56 6.13
C ILE A 80 5.02 -2.43 6.00
N ILE A 81 5.99 -2.60 5.10
CA ILE A 81 6.90 -1.53 4.69
C ILE A 81 6.66 -1.27 3.20
N ALA A 82 6.33 -0.02 2.89
CA ALA A 82 6.16 0.43 1.53
C ALA A 82 7.48 0.95 0.95
N SER A 83 7.69 0.70 -0.34
CA SER A 83 8.81 1.22 -1.12
C SER A 83 8.41 1.40 -2.57
N SER A 84 9.15 2.23 -3.29
CA SER A 84 8.92 2.50 -4.70
C SER A 84 9.75 1.60 -5.61
N SER A 85 9.26 1.36 -6.82
CA SER A 85 9.96 0.73 -7.94
C SER A 85 9.44 1.38 -9.22
N TYR A 86 10.19 2.29 -9.79
CA TYR A 86 9.76 2.97 -11.00
C TYR A 86 10.40 2.33 -12.25
N TRP A 87 9.69 2.39 -13.37
CA TRP A 87 10.06 1.66 -14.58
C TRP A 87 11.36 2.17 -15.22
N GLY A 88 11.78 3.40 -14.91
CA GLY A 88 13.03 3.97 -15.38
C GLY A 88 14.26 3.15 -15.00
N GLU A 89 14.25 2.52 -13.84
CA GLU A 89 15.33 1.62 -13.37
C GLU A 89 15.38 0.30 -14.14
N GLN A 90 14.26 -0.15 -14.68
CA GLN A 90 14.09 -1.40 -15.41
C GLN A 90 14.52 -2.67 -14.65
N ASP A 91 14.48 -2.64 -13.33
CA ASP A 91 14.83 -3.76 -12.47
C ASP A 91 13.73 -4.07 -11.45
N PHE A 92 13.79 -5.27 -10.89
CA PHE A 92 13.01 -5.68 -9.72
C PHE A 92 13.81 -5.36 -8.46
N PRO A 93 13.26 -4.68 -7.46
CA PRO A 93 14.02 -4.19 -6.30
C PRO A 93 14.33 -5.31 -5.30
N THR A 94 15.04 -6.34 -5.75
CA THR A 94 15.30 -7.57 -4.98
C THR A 94 15.98 -7.31 -3.65
N ALA A 95 16.93 -6.36 -3.60
CA ALA A 95 17.68 -6.04 -2.40
C ALA A 95 16.76 -5.45 -1.32
N ASN A 96 15.98 -4.44 -1.68
CA ASN A 96 15.03 -3.76 -0.83
C ASN A 96 13.97 -4.72 -0.26
N LEU A 97 13.39 -5.54 -1.14
CA LEU A 97 12.35 -6.48 -0.72
C LEU A 97 12.88 -7.58 0.19
N LYS A 98 14.15 -7.99 0.00
CA LYS A 98 14.82 -8.92 0.93
C LYS A 98 15.04 -8.32 2.31
N VAL A 99 15.46 -7.05 2.39
CA VAL A 99 15.60 -6.35 3.68
C VAL A 99 14.26 -6.33 4.40
N ILE A 100 13.18 -5.90 3.72
CA ILE A 100 11.84 -5.82 4.29
C ILE A 100 11.34 -7.20 4.76
N TRP A 101 11.47 -8.22 3.91
CA TRP A 101 10.97 -9.57 4.26
C TRP A 101 11.76 -10.21 5.40
N LEU A 102 13.09 -10.09 5.39
CA LEU A 102 13.95 -10.64 6.45
C LEU A 102 13.76 -9.93 7.79
N HIS A 103 13.33 -8.66 7.77
CA HIS A 103 12.92 -7.92 8.95
C HIS A 103 11.59 -8.44 9.54
N GLY A 104 10.81 -9.21 8.79
CA GLY A 104 9.51 -9.75 9.21
C GLY A 104 8.31 -8.94 8.76
N SER A 105 8.51 -8.03 7.82
CA SER A 105 7.48 -7.17 7.24
C SER A 105 7.08 -7.64 5.83
N LEU A 106 5.84 -7.33 5.43
CA LEU A 106 5.34 -7.56 4.07
C LEU A 106 5.74 -6.37 3.19
N PRO A 107 6.45 -6.61 2.07
CA PRO A 107 6.71 -5.56 1.10
C PRO A 107 5.42 -5.07 0.42
N LEU A 108 5.22 -3.76 0.40
CA LEU A 108 4.24 -3.06 -0.44
C LEU A 108 5.02 -2.25 -1.48
N VAL A 109 4.87 -2.60 -2.76
CA VAL A 109 5.66 -2.01 -3.85
C VAL A 109 4.78 -1.11 -4.70
N PHE A 110 5.10 0.17 -4.78
CA PHE A 110 4.52 1.09 -5.75
C PHE A 110 5.27 0.95 -7.07
N TRP A 111 4.71 0.19 -8.00
CA TRP A 111 5.32 -0.10 -9.31
C TRP A 111 4.81 0.88 -10.37
N SER A 112 5.53 1.95 -10.51
CA SER A 112 5.10 3.13 -11.24
C SER A 112 5.69 3.19 -12.65
N PRO A 113 4.86 3.25 -13.71
CA PRO A 113 5.34 3.40 -15.10
C PRO A 113 5.83 4.83 -15.36
N TRP A 114 6.95 5.15 -14.77
CA TRP A 114 7.57 6.47 -14.68
C TRP A 114 9.05 6.37 -15.05
N ASP A 115 9.55 7.31 -15.83
CA ASP A 115 10.97 7.30 -16.20
C ASP A 115 11.84 7.79 -15.05
N ARG A 116 11.42 8.89 -14.44
CA ARG A 116 12.05 9.45 -13.24
C ARG A 116 10.98 9.93 -12.28
N PRO A 117 11.03 9.51 -11.01
CA PRO A 117 10.06 9.94 -10.03
C PRO A 117 10.15 11.46 -9.85
N TYR A 118 8.99 12.09 -9.62
CA TYR A 118 8.85 13.52 -9.32
C TYR A 118 9.33 14.52 -10.39
N GLU A 119 9.85 14.09 -11.55
CA GLU A 119 9.95 14.97 -12.69
C GLU A 119 8.54 15.36 -13.15
N GLN A 120 8.17 16.60 -12.89
CA GLN A 120 6.80 17.13 -13.05
C GLN A 120 6.43 17.32 -14.52
N ASN A 121 6.49 16.28 -15.31
CA ASN A 121 5.86 16.24 -16.61
C ASN A 121 4.42 15.80 -16.45
N ARG A 122 3.51 16.76 -16.38
CA ARG A 122 2.09 16.48 -16.51
C ARG A 122 1.83 15.96 -17.91
N GLY A 123 1.44 14.71 -18.03
CA GLY A 123 1.14 14.03 -19.30
C GLY A 123 1.88 12.71 -19.46
N PRO A 124 1.56 11.97 -20.52
CA PRO A 124 2.16 10.67 -20.78
C PRO A 124 3.68 10.70 -20.88
N ASP A 125 4.32 9.80 -20.16
CA ASP A 125 5.74 9.52 -20.19
C ASP A 125 6.07 8.48 -21.30
N LYS A 126 7.36 8.14 -21.48
CA LYS A 126 7.79 7.06 -22.38
C LYS A 126 7.17 5.71 -22.02
N PHE A 127 6.80 5.49 -20.76
CA PHE A 127 6.07 4.31 -20.27
C PHE A 127 4.56 4.50 -20.31
N ASN A 128 4.03 5.13 -21.36
CA ASN A 128 2.63 5.45 -21.48
C ASN A 128 1.74 4.20 -21.61
N LEU A 129 0.48 4.32 -21.15
CA LEU A 129 -0.46 3.20 -21.09
C LEU A 129 -0.73 2.57 -22.48
N ASN A 130 -0.75 3.34 -23.56
CA ASN A 130 -1.00 2.81 -24.89
C ASN A 130 0.15 1.90 -25.36
N ASP A 131 1.40 2.27 -25.09
CA ASP A 131 2.58 1.45 -25.39
C ASP A 131 2.62 0.18 -24.53
N ILE A 132 2.18 0.26 -23.26
CA ILE A 132 2.04 -0.90 -22.40
C ILE A 132 1.00 -1.88 -22.96
N ILE A 133 -0.20 -1.39 -23.32
CA ILE A 133 -1.26 -2.19 -23.93
C ILE A 133 -0.80 -2.84 -25.24
N ALA A 134 0.00 -2.12 -26.04
CA ALA A 134 0.54 -2.62 -27.30
C ALA A 134 1.67 -3.66 -27.12
N GLY A 135 2.08 -3.96 -25.87
CA GLY A 135 3.13 -4.94 -25.58
C GLY A 135 4.56 -4.43 -25.79
N LYS A 136 4.76 -3.13 -25.97
CA LYS A 136 6.10 -2.57 -26.19
C LYS A 136 7.04 -2.80 -25.01
N TRP A 137 6.49 -2.93 -23.81
CA TRP A 137 7.22 -3.11 -22.56
C TRP A 137 7.20 -4.55 -22.04
N ASP A 138 6.68 -5.50 -22.82
CA ASP A 138 6.52 -6.90 -22.41
C ASP A 138 7.82 -7.55 -21.95
N VAL A 139 8.94 -7.26 -22.62
CA VAL A 139 10.25 -7.81 -22.26
C VAL A 139 10.67 -7.36 -20.86
N TYR A 140 10.43 -6.08 -20.52
CA TYR A 140 10.69 -5.56 -19.18
C TYR A 140 9.77 -6.18 -18.15
N ILE A 141 8.45 -6.20 -18.43
CA ILE A 141 7.44 -6.79 -17.52
C ILE A 141 7.76 -8.26 -17.24
N ASP A 142 8.17 -9.02 -18.26
CA ASP A 142 8.56 -10.43 -18.11
C ASP A 142 9.81 -10.59 -17.22
N LYS A 143 10.84 -9.77 -17.44
CA LYS A 143 12.06 -9.77 -16.61
C LYS A 143 11.72 -9.48 -15.15
N TRP A 144 10.92 -8.46 -14.91
CA TRP A 144 10.44 -8.08 -13.58
C TRP A 144 9.64 -9.21 -12.93
N ALA A 145 8.73 -9.83 -13.69
CA ALA A 145 7.91 -10.95 -13.23
C ALA A 145 8.73 -12.19 -12.88
N ASP A 146 9.74 -12.53 -13.68
CA ASP A 146 10.64 -13.65 -13.41
C ASP A 146 11.41 -13.41 -12.11
N ALA A 147 11.91 -12.19 -11.89
CA ALA A 147 12.60 -11.84 -10.65
C ALA A 147 11.65 -11.85 -9.42
N ALA A 148 10.40 -11.41 -9.59
CA ALA A 148 9.38 -11.49 -8.54
C ALA A 148 9.02 -12.94 -8.17
N ARG A 149 8.90 -13.82 -9.19
CA ARG A 149 8.72 -15.27 -8.95
C ARG A 149 9.92 -15.85 -8.19
N ASP A 150 11.12 -15.50 -8.58
CA ASP A 150 12.36 -16.03 -8.00
C ASP A 150 12.64 -15.47 -6.60
N PHE A 151 12.12 -14.28 -6.28
CA PHE A 151 12.06 -13.75 -4.92
C PHE A 151 11.25 -14.68 -4.01
N GLY A 152 10.14 -15.23 -4.47
CA GLY A 152 9.40 -16.34 -3.88
C GLY A 152 8.62 -16.05 -2.60
N HIS A 153 8.75 -14.86 -2.03
CA HIS A 153 8.02 -14.43 -0.82
C HIS A 153 6.80 -13.57 -1.18
N PRO A 154 5.77 -13.54 -0.31
CA PRO A 154 4.61 -12.67 -0.52
C PRO A 154 5.00 -11.20 -0.65
N LEU A 155 4.36 -10.49 -1.56
CA LEU A 155 4.43 -9.04 -1.68
C LEU A 155 3.10 -8.49 -2.20
N ILE A 156 2.83 -7.22 -1.90
CA ILE A 156 1.72 -6.48 -2.50
C ILE A 156 2.30 -5.54 -3.54
N VAL A 157 1.68 -5.49 -4.72
CA VAL A 157 2.09 -4.59 -5.80
C VAL A 157 0.94 -3.65 -6.14
N VAL A 158 1.26 -2.37 -6.18
CA VAL A 158 0.40 -1.29 -6.67
C VAL A 158 0.93 -0.87 -8.03
N PHE A 159 0.24 -1.20 -9.10
CA PHE A 159 0.58 -0.69 -10.42
C PHE A 159 -0.17 0.60 -10.67
N ALA A 160 0.57 1.69 -11.01
CA ALA A 160 0.01 2.95 -11.45
C ALA A 160 -1.07 3.51 -10.49
N ASN A 161 -0.67 3.78 -9.24
CA ASN A 161 -1.52 4.33 -8.19
C ASN A 161 -2.16 5.67 -8.57
N GLU A 162 -3.28 6.01 -7.93
CA GLU A 162 -3.94 7.33 -8.00
C GLU A 162 -4.26 7.81 -9.42
N MET A 163 -4.65 6.89 -10.30
CA MET A 163 -5.00 7.17 -11.70
C MET A 163 -6.15 8.18 -11.88
N ASN A 164 -6.88 8.43 -10.80
CA ASN A 164 -8.00 9.38 -10.73
C ASN A 164 -7.55 10.82 -10.40
N GLY A 165 -6.25 11.07 -10.29
CA GLY A 165 -5.64 12.41 -10.21
C GLY A 165 -5.25 12.97 -11.58
N ASP A 166 -4.51 14.10 -11.57
CA ASP A 166 -3.89 14.70 -12.78
C ASP A 166 -2.37 14.88 -12.64
N TRP A 167 -1.78 14.30 -11.59
CA TRP A 167 -0.37 14.51 -11.23
C TRP A 167 0.57 13.40 -11.70
N PHE A 168 0.04 12.25 -12.11
CA PHE A 168 0.86 11.16 -12.62
C PHE A 168 0.73 10.96 -14.13
N PRO A 169 1.80 10.50 -14.84
CA PRO A 169 1.77 10.28 -16.28
C PRO A 169 0.74 9.25 -16.76
N TRP A 170 0.29 8.39 -15.87
CA TRP A 170 -0.72 7.34 -16.14
C TRP A 170 -2.14 7.76 -15.77
N SER A 171 -2.36 9.00 -15.32
CA SER A 171 -3.70 9.49 -14.98
C SER A 171 -4.63 9.46 -16.16
N GLY A 172 -5.88 9.01 -15.94
CA GLY A 172 -6.85 8.79 -17.01
C GLY A 172 -7.17 10.02 -17.85
N ILE A 173 -7.02 11.23 -17.27
CA ILE A 173 -7.22 12.49 -17.99
C ILE A 173 -6.31 12.61 -19.22
N TYR A 174 -5.11 12.04 -19.21
CA TYR A 174 -4.17 12.10 -20.31
C TYR A 174 -4.42 11.07 -21.41
N TYR A 175 -5.38 10.16 -21.21
CA TYR A 175 -5.71 9.06 -22.13
C TYR A 175 -7.14 9.16 -22.68
N GLY A 176 -7.61 10.38 -22.84
CA GLY A 176 -8.92 10.69 -23.39
C GLY A 176 -10.00 10.95 -22.34
N GLY A 177 -9.66 10.90 -21.05
CA GLY A 177 -10.49 11.34 -19.94
C GLY A 177 -11.99 10.95 -20.10
N ASP A 178 -12.83 11.95 -20.31
CA ASP A 178 -14.27 11.88 -20.46
C ASP A 178 -14.78 11.53 -21.89
N GLU A 179 -13.89 11.20 -22.81
CA GLU A 179 -14.31 10.76 -24.16
C GLU A 179 -15.12 9.47 -24.04
N TRP A 180 -16.39 9.57 -24.42
CA TRP A 180 -17.34 8.46 -24.31
C TRP A 180 -17.14 7.40 -25.39
N ILE A 181 -17.10 6.13 -25.01
CA ILE A 181 -17.02 4.97 -25.90
C ILE A 181 -18.40 4.28 -25.93
N PRO A 182 -19.23 4.48 -26.98
CA PRO A 182 -20.58 3.92 -27.04
C PRO A 182 -20.62 2.39 -26.94
N GLN A 183 -19.62 1.69 -27.52
CA GLN A 183 -19.55 0.23 -27.61
C GLN A 183 -19.40 -0.43 -26.23
N SER A 184 -18.55 0.12 -25.37
CA SER A 184 -18.33 -0.37 -23.99
C SER A 184 -19.20 0.36 -22.96
N ARG A 185 -19.89 1.44 -23.36
CA ARG A 185 -20.67 2.31 -22.46
C ARG A 185 -19.81 2.81 -21.29
N SER A 186 -18.63 3.27 -21.60
CA SER A 186 -17.61 3.71 -20.65
C SER A 186 -16.78 4.86 -21.19
N TRP A 187 -15.79 5.30 -20.42
CA TRP A 187 -14.95 6.46 -20.71
C TRP A 187 -13.56 6.00 -21.15
N LYS A 188 -12.95 6.70 -22.11
CA LYS A 188 -11.71 6.30 -22.75
C LYS A 188 -10.51 6.29 -21.79
N GLY A 189 -10.37 7.31 -20.94
CA GLY A 189 -9.31 7.36 -19.95
C GLY A 189 -9.33 6.15 -19.01
N PRO A 190 -10.46 5.87 -18.33
CA PRO A 190 -10.63 4.67 -17.52
C PRO A 190 -10.44 3.34 -18.27
N GLU A 191 -10.93 3.23 -19.51
CA GLU A 191 -10.75 1.99 -20.29
C GLU A 191 -9.28 1.74 -20.63
N ASN A 192 -8.53 2.79 -21.00
CA ASN A 192 -7.10 2.65 -21.24
C ASN A 192 -6.35 2.19 -19.97
N PHE A 193 -6.67 2.78 -18.81
CA PHE A 193 -6.08 2.33 -17.55
C PHE A 193 -6.40 0.86 -17.26
N LYS A 194 -7.68 0.46 -17.36
CA LYS A 194 -8.10 -0.93 -17.13
C LYS A 194 -7.40 -1.91 -18.07
N ALA A 195 -7.25 -1.54 -19.34
CA ALA A 195 -6.58 -2.37 -20.32
C ALA A 195 -5.09 -2.54 -19.98
N ALA A 196 -4.38 -1.46 -19.61
CA ALA A 196 -2.99 -1.52 -19.19
C ALA A 196 -2.81 -2.34 -17.91
N TYR A 197 -3.65 -2.11 -16.90
CA TYR A 197 -3.61 -2.85 -15.63
C TYR A 197 -3.77 -4.36 -15.86
N ARG A 198 -4.80 -4.74 -16.64
CA ARG A 198 -5.03 -6.17 -16.96
C ARG A 198 -3.89 -6.77 -17.74
N HIS A 199 -3.35 -6.06 -18.75
CA HIS A 199 -2.21 -6.51 -19.52
C HIS A 199 -1.00 -6.83 -18.62
N VAL A 200 -0.66 -5.92 -17.72
CA VAL A 200 0.45 -6.10 -16.78
C VAL A 200 0.21 -7.30 -15.87
N VAL A 201 -0.96 -7.39 -15.25
CA VAL A 201 -1.31 -8.50 -14.34
C VAL A 201 -1.31 -9.85 -15.06
N ASP A 202 -1.92 -9.93 -16.25
CA ASP A 202 -1.97 -11.17 -17.05
C ASP A 202 -0.57 -11.59 -17.47
N ARG A 203 0.27 -10.64 -17.85
CA ARG A 203 1.66 -10.89 -18.24
C ARG A 203 2.47 -11.47 -17.08
N VAL A 204 2.39 -10.82 -15.91
CA VAL A 204 3.12 -11.23 -14.70
C VAL A 204 2.64 -12.61 -14.22
N ARG A 205 1.34 -12.85 -14.22
CA ARG A 205 0.77 -14.17 -13.88
C ARG A 205 1.17 -15.25 -14.88
N GLY A 206 1.22 -14.90 -16.16
CA GLY A 206 1.68 -15.80 -17.23
C GLY A 206 3.14 -16.25 -17.06
N ARG A 207 3.98 -15.46 -16.37
CA ARG A 207 5.35 -15.82 -15.99
C ARG A 207 5.44 -16.65 -14.72
N GLY A 208 4.31 -16.92 -14.04
CA GLY A 208 4.26 -17.76 -12.85
C GLY A 208 4.57 -17.01 -11.52
N ALA A 209 4.60 -15.70 -11.50
CA ALA A 209 4.76 -14.90 -10.29
C ALA A 209 3.43 -14.87 -9.50
N THR A 210 3.12 -15.97 -8.80
CA THR A 210 1.87 -16.15 -8.04
C THR A 210 1.95 -15.66 -6.59
N ASN A 211 3.11 -15.20 -6.16
CA ASN A 211 3.38 -14.65 -4.84
C ASN A 211 2.96 -13.19 -4.69
N ILE A 212 2.48 -12.55 -5.75
CA ILE A 212 2.02 -11.17 -5.77
C ILE A 212 0.54 -11.08 -5.42
N LYS A 213 0.19 -10.13 -4.53
CA LYS A 213 -1.16 -9.62 -4.31
C LYS A 213 -1.29 -8.25 -4.96
N TRP A 214 -2.29 -8.10 -5.83
CA TRP A 214 -2.50 -6.87 -6.60
C TRP A 214 -3.41 -5.91 -5.87
N MET A 215 -3.01 -4.65 -5.79
CA MET A 215 -3.82 -3.59 -5.21
C MET A 215 -4.28 -2.60 -6.28
N PHE A 216 -5.60 -2.37 -6.32
CA PHE A 216 -6.19 -1.25 -7.04
C PHE A 216 -6.24 -0.05 -6.09
N HIS A 217 -5.46 0.98 -6.37
CA HIS A 217 -5.21 2.08 -5.45
C HIS A 217 -5.58 3.43 -6.06
N THR A 218 -6.53 4.12 -5.44
CA THR A 218 -7.01 5.44 -5.85
C THR A 218 -6.68 6.51 -4.82
N ASN A 219 -6.59 7.76 -5.25
CA ASN A 219 -6.67 8.88 -4.32
C ASN A 219 -8.10 8.98 -3.78
N ASN A 220 -8.26 9.42 -2.54
CA ASN A 220 -9.57 9.63 -1.91
C ASN A 220 -10.42 10.71 -2.60
N TYR A 221 -9.78 11.54 -3.39
CA TYR A 221 -10.41 12.62 -4.14
C TYR A 221 -10.02 12.55 -5.62
N SER A 222 -11.02 12.60 -6.51
CA SER A 222 -10.76 12.58 -7.96
C SER A 222 -10.50 13.98 -8.50
N TYR A 223 -9.47 14.13 -9.33
CA TYR A 223 -9.19 15.40 -10.00
C TYR A 223 -8.98 15.17 -11.51
N PRO A 224 -9.85 15.74 -12.36
CA PRO A 224 -11.03 16.56 -12.02
C PRO A 224 -12.11 15.77 -11.28
N LEU A 225 -12.93 16.48 -10.49
CA LEU A 225 -14.09 15.92 -9.81
C LEU A 225 -15.24 15.77 -10.81
N ASP A 226 -15.26 14.64 -11.50
CA ASP A 226 -16.29 14.30 -12.48
C ASP A 226 -16.60 12.80 -12.41
N THR A 227 -17.81 12.44 -12.84
CA THR A 227 -18.33 11.07 -12.75
C THR A 227 -17.50 10.03 -13.51
N TRP A 228 -16.87 10.43 -14.61
CA TRP A 228 -16.01 9.56 -15.39
C TRP A 228 -14.72 9.21 -14.62
N ASN A 229 -14.30 10.07 -13.68
CA ASN A 229 -13.01 9.98 -12.98
C ASN A 229 -13.11 9.31 -11.60
N PHE A 230 -14.25 8.77 -11.22
CA PHE A 230 -14.40 8.04 -9.97
C PHE A 230 -13.87 6.61 -10.05
N ALA A 231 -13.46 6.06 -8.90
CA ALA A 231 -12.87 4.73 -8.79
C ALA A 231 -13.60 3.62 -9.56
N PRO A 232 -14.96 3.53 -9.57
CA PRO A 232 -15.67 2.50 -10.31
C PRO A 232 -15.39 2.49 -11.81
N SER A 233 -15.10 3.65 -12.41
CA SER A 233 -14.79 3.74 -13.83
C SER A 233 -13.47 3.05 -14.19
N TYR A 234 -12.51 3.03 -13.26
CA TYR A 234 -11.16 2.48 -13.43
C TYR A 234 -11.00 1.03 -12.95
N TYR A 235 -11.98 0.48 -12.25
CA TYR A 235 -11.83 -0.84 -11.62
C TYR A 235 -11.63 -1.96 -12.65
N PRO A 236 -10.48 -2.66 -12.63
CA PRO A 236 -10.17 -3.67 -13.65
C PRO A 236 -10.96 -4.97 -13.50
N GLY A 237 -11.66 -5.12 -12.38
CA GLY A 237 -12.48 -6.29 -12.07
C GLY A 237 -11.91 -7.16 -10.95
N PRO A 238 -12.76 -7.97 -10.31
CA PRO A 238 -12.42 -8.72 -9.09
C PRO A 238 -11.33 -9.78 -9.29
N ASP A 239 -11.14 -10.27 -10.51
CA ASP A 239 -10.13 -11.28 -10.83
C ASP A 239 -8.72 -10.69 -10.91
N TYR A 240 -8.60 -9.38 -11.04
CA TYR A 240 -7.35 -8.66 -11.17
C TYR A 240 -6.89 -7.99 -9.89
N VAL A 241 -7.73 -7.95 -8.86
CA VAL A 241 -7.49 -7.18 -7.63
C VAL A 241 -7.61 -8.08 -6.41
N ASP A 242 -6.66 -7.99 -5.49
CA ASP A 242 -6.68 -8.65 -4.17
C ASP A 242 -6.99 -7.66 -3.05
N TRP A 243 -6.57 -6.41 -3.18
CA TRP A 243 -6.76 -5.32 -2.23
C TRP A 243 -7.31 -4.06 -2.89
N LEU A 244 -8.16 -3.34 -2.20
CA LEU A 244 -8.55 -1.98 -2.55
C LEU A 244 -7.70 -1.01 -1.73
N GLY A 245 -7.04 -0.05 -2.39
CA GLY A 245 -6.17 0.94 -1.76
C GLY A 245 -6.75 2.34 -1.82
N LEU A 246 -6.51 3.13 -0.79
CA LEU A 246 -6.84 4.56 -0.73
C LEU A 246 -5.64 5.35 -0.23
N SER A 247 -5.32 6.47 -0.89
CA SER A 247 -4.54 7.54 -0.30
C SER A 247 -5.45 8.49 0.48
N VAL A 248 -5.05 8.86 1.68
CA VAL A 248 -5.80 9.75 2.57
C VAL A 248 -4.85 10.80 3.14
N TYR A 249 -4.75 11.92 2.45
CA TYR A 249 -3.94 13.02 2.92
C TYR A 249 -4.81 14.13 3.52
N GLY A 250 -4.39 14.62 4.69
CA GLY A 250 -4.85 15.91 5.20
C GLY A 250 -4.15 17.06 4.48
N GLN A 251 -4.01 18.18 5.13
CA GLN A 251 -3.28 19.32 4.55
C GLN A 251 -1.82 18.95 4.31
N GLN A 252 -1.37 19.00 3.06
CA GLN A 252 0.03 18.76 2.66
C GLN A 252 0.78 20.06 2.38
N PHE A 253 0.09 21.08 1.84
CA PHE A 253 0.65 22.37 1.49
C PHE A 253 0.01 23.49 2.31
N LYS A 254 0.75 24.59 2.51
CA LYS A 254 0.32 25.72 3.38
C LYS A 254 -1.01 26.36 2.96
N ASP A 255 -1.32 26.33 1.67
CA ASP A 255 -2.52 26.99 1.11
C ASP A 255 -3.71 26.02 0.97
N GLU A 256 -3.56 24.75 1.36
CA GLU A 256 -4.65 23.78 1.38
C GLU A 256 -5.52 23.93 2.63
N PRO A 257 -6.82 23.62 2.52
CA PRO A 257 -7.70 23.64 3.68
C PRO A 257 -7.40 22.45 4.62
N TRP A 258 -7.56 22.67 5.91
CA TRP A 258 -7.56 21.59 6.89
C TRP A 258 -8.81 20.72 6.75
N ALA A 259 -8.63 19.41 6.69
CA ALA A 259 -9.72 18.43 6.61
C ALA A 259 -9.58 17.35 7.69
N ASN A 260 -10.70 16.94 8.29
CA ASN A 260 -10.73 15.86 9.27
C ASN A 260 -10.87 14.48 8.60
N ILE A 261 -10.57 13.42 9.33
CA ILE A 261 -10.60 12.04 8.80
C ILE A 261 -11.97 11.66 8.20
N PRO A 262 -13.13 11.89 8.85
CA PRO A 262 -14.42 11.56 8.25
C PRO A 262 -14.67 12.24 6.90
N SER A 263 -14.29 13.52 6.76
CA SER A 263 -14.49 14.23 5.49
C SER A 263 -13.61 13.68 4.35
N LEU A 264 -12.49 13.06 4.69
CA LEU A 264 -11.56 12.46 3.73
C LEU A 264 -11.89 11.00 3.41
N VAL A 265 -12.57 10.28 4.30
CA VAL A 265 -12.67 8.81 4.23
C VAL A 265 -14.11 8.31 4.04
N ASP A 266 -15.12 8.99 4.57
CA ASP A 266 -16.51 8.47 4.56
C ASP A 266 -16.95 8.09 3.15
N TRP A 267 -16.87 9.03 2.21
CA TRP A 267 -17.36 8.81 0.84
C TRP A 267 -16.50 7.78 0.06
N PRO A 268 -15.15 7.92 -0.02
CA PRO A 268 -14.35 6.95 -0.77
C PRO A 268 -14.38 5.55 -0.14
N TYR A 269 -14.47 5.43 1.18
CA TYR A 269 -14.64 4.13 1.83
C TYR A 269 -15.94 3.45 1.43
N GLU A 270 -17.06 4.18 1.43
CA GLU A 270 -18.34 3.64 0.97
C GLU A 270 -18.31 3.27 -0.52
N GLU A 271 -17.62 4.06 -1.35
CA GLU A 271 -17.43 3.75 -2.76
C GLU A 271 -16.67 2.44 -2.93
N MET A 272 -15.55 2.23 -2.22
CA MET A 272 -14.79 0.98 -2.22
C MET A 272 -15.62 -0.20 -1.71
N CYS A 273 -16.46 0.01 -0.69
CA CYS A 273 -17.35 -1.03 -0.18
C CYS A 273 -18.40 -1.47 -1.21
N ARG A 274 -18.89 -0.56 -2.05
CA ARG A 274 -19.81 -0.87 -3.14
C ARG A 274 -19.12 -1.48 -4.35
N LEU A 275 -17.89 -1.04 -4.63
CA LEU A 275 -17.09 -1.47 -5.77
C LEU A 275 -16.80 -2.97 -5.73
N ASP A 276 -16.28 -3.45 -4.61
CA ASP A 276 -16.12 -4.87 -4.35
C ASP A 276 -16.37 -5.18 -2.86
N PRO A 277 -17.50 -5.84 -2.54
CA PRO A 277 -17.89 -6.10 -1.15
C PRO A 277 -17.02 -7.13 -0.43
N LYS A 278 -16.13 -7.85 -1.13
CA LYS A 278 -15.33 -8.95 -0.57
C LYS A 278 -13.88 -8.59 -0.32
N LYS A 279 -13.30 -7.65 -1.10
CA LYS A 279 -11.87 -7.31 -0.97
C LYS A 279 -11.61 -6.49 0.28
N PRO A 280 -10.50 -6.74 0.99
CA PRO A 280 -10.05 -5.88 2.08
C PRO A 280 -9.66 -4.50 1.55
N ILE A 281 -9.78 -3.49 2.42
CA ILE A 281 -9.36 -2.13 2.11
C ILE A 281 -8.08 -1.83 2.89
N MET A 282 -7.13 -1.18 2.24
CA MET A 282 -5.92 -0.62 2.85
C MET A 282 -5.94 0.90 2.69
N ILE A 283 -5.69 1.62 3.76
CA ILE A 283 -5.22 2.99 3.63
C ILE A 283 -3.75 2.88 3.26
N ALA A 284 -3.46 2.86 1.96
CA ALA A 284 -2.14 2.55 1.42
C ALA A 284 -1.15 3.69 1.63
N GLU A 285 -1.68 4.92 1.75
CA GLU A 285 -0.96 6.13 2.09
C GLU A 285 -1.83 6.98 3.00
N TRP A 286 -1.29 7.46 4.12
CA TRP A 286 -1.99 8.47 4.92
C TRP A 286 -1.02 9.30 5.73
N ALA A 287 -1.24 10.60 5.70
CA ALA A 287 -0.52 11.57 6.50
C ALA A 287 -1.18 12.95 6.46
N THR A 288 -0.69 13.88 7.26
CA THR A 288 -0.95 15.32 7.14
C THR A 288 0.30 16.09 7.52
N GLY A 289 0.48 17.26 6.94
CA GLY A 289 1.58 18.16 7.26
C GLY A 289 1.47 18.77 8.66
N GLU A 290 2.56 19.36 9.13
CA GLU A 290 2.61 20.08 10.39
C GLU A 290 2.27 21.56 10.15
N PHE A 291 1.00 21.92 10.28
CA PHE A 291 0.48 23.30 10.11
C PHE A 291 -0.31 23.75 11.34
N PRO A 292 0.35 24.13 12.45
CA PRO A 292 -0.31 24.39 13.74
C PRO A 292 -1.38 25.49 13.70
N HIS A 293 -1.30 26.41 12.73
CA HIS A 293 -2.31 27.48 12.54
C HIS A 293 -3.59 26.97 11.86
N SER A 294 -3.52 25.87 11.12
CA SER A 294 -4.66 25.27 10.41
C SER A 294 -5.37 24.23 11.28
N GLY A 295 -4.59 23.37 11.97
CA GLY A 295 -5.16 22.35 12.83
C GLY A 295 -4.12 21.52 13.58
N PRO A 296 -4.57 20.76 14.60
CA PRO A 296 -3.70 19.97 15.46
C PRO A 296 -3.40 18.59 14.83
N LYS A 297 -2.23 18.42 14.23
CA LYS A 297 -1.80 17.16 13.59
C LYS A 297 -1.89 15.95 14.53
N GLY A 298 -1.53 16.10 15.80
CA GLY A 298 -1.64 15.02 16.79
C GLY A 298 -3.07 14.49 16.94
N GLU A 299 -4.07 15.38 17.00
CA GLU A 299 -5.48 14.97 17.09
C GLU A 299 -5.97 14.32 15.76
N TRP A 300 -5.49 14.80 14.61
CA TRP A 300 -5.78 14.20 13.32
C TRP A 300 -5.25 12.76 13.23
N ILE A 301 -4.00 12.54 13.65
CA ILE A 301 -3.39 11.20 13.73
C ILE A 301 -4.17 10.28 14.66
N LYS A 302 -4.49 10.76 15.87
CA LYS A 302 -5.28 10.01 16.85
C LYS A 302 -6.65 9.63 16.28
N GLN A 303 -7.34 10.56 15.63
CA GLN A 303 -8.63 10.33 14.98
C GLN A 303 -8.50 9.27 13.87
N GLY A 304 -7.46 9.34 13.03
CA GLY A 304 -7.19 8.36 11.98
C GLY A 304 -7.05 6.95 12.55
N LEU A 305 -6.13 6.76 13.49
CA LEU A 305 -5.88 5.45 14.11
C LEU A 305 -7.09 4.88 14.85
N GLU A 306 -7.95 5.71 15.40
CA GLU A 306 -9.20 5.28 16.04
C GLU A 306 -10.26 4.91 15.02
N LEU A 307 -10.56 5.80 14.07
CA LEU A 307 -11.67 5.63 13.13
C LEU A 307 -11.40 4.55 12.08
N PHE A 308 -10.16 4.39 11.60
CA PHE A 308 -9.83 3.29 10.69
C PHE A 308 -10.18 1.93 11.29
N ARG A 309 -10.09 1.79 12.60
CA ARG A 309 -10.41 0.56 13.31
C ARG A 309 -11.88 0.44 13.72
N THR A 310 -12.55 1.54 14.09
CA THR A 310 -13.87 1.50 14.73
C THR A 310 -15.02 1.83 13.77
N ARG A 311 -14.80 2.78 12.87
CA ARG A 311 -15.81 3.26 11.92
C ARG A 311 -15.74 2.57 10.57
N TYR A 312 -14.54 2.10 10.18
CA TYR A 312 -14.29 1.54 8.85
C TYR A 312 -13.79 0.08 8.93
N PRO A 313 -14.65 -0.88 9.30
CA PRO A 313 -14.24 -2.25 9.69
C PRO A 313 -13.62 -3.07 8.56
N ARG A 314 -13.76 -2.65 7.29
CA ARG A 314 -13.09 -3.30 6.16
C ARG A 314 -11.66 -2.80 5.94
N ILE A 315 -11.22 -1.77 6.64
CA ILE A 315 -9.81 -1.39 6.65
C ILE A 315 -9.05 -2.46 7.43
N LYS A 316 -8.09 -3.10 6.75
CA LYS A 316 -7.28 -4.20 7.26
C LYS A 316 -5.80 -3.88 7.34
N ALA A 317 -5.41 -2.72 6.83
CA ALA A 317 -4.08 -2.16 6.97
C ALA A 317 -4.10 -0.63 6.81
N ALA A 318 -3.13 0.05 7.44
CA ALA A 318 -2.89 1.47 7.22
C ALA A 318 -1.38 1.75 7.22
N VAL A 319 -0.90 2.37 6.15
CA VAL A 319 0.51 2.66 5.89
C VAL A 319 0.74 4.16 6.03
N TYR A 320 1.42 4.56 7.08
CA TYR A 320 1.72 5.96 7.33
C TYR A 320 2.83 6.45 6.42
N TRP A 321 2.62 7.60 5.77
CA TRP A 321 3.60 8.21 4.88
C TRP A 321 4.54 9.11 5.68
N HIS A 322 5.71 8.59 6.06
CA HIS A 322 6.67 9.26 6.93
C HIS A 322 7.75 9.98 6.11
N GLU A 323 7.39 11.10 5.51
CA GLU A 323 8.24 11.82 4.59
C GLU A 323 8.26 13.32 4.88
N ARG A 324 9.27 14.02 4.35
CA ARG A 324 9.39 15.47 4.37
C ARG A 324 10.10 15.95 3.12
N TRP A 325 9.51 16.90 2.42
CA TRP A 325 10.15 17.54 1.26
C TRP A 325 10.04 19.04 1.30
N GLN A 326 10.90 19.73 0.51
CA GLN A 326 10.85 21.16 0.31
C GLN A 326 10.04 21.50 -0.94
N ASN A 327 9.10 22.40 -0.79
CA ASN A 327 8.27 22.91 -1.88
C ASN A 327 9.02 23.98 -2.72
N PRO A 328 8.59 24.26 -3.96
CA PRO A 328 9.20 25.31 -4.81
C PRO A 328 9.20 26.70 -4.18
N ASP A 329 8.26 27.00 -3.29
CA ASP A 329 8.17 28.27 -2.54
C ASP A 329 9.04 28.27 -1.27
N GLN A 330 9.90 27.27 -1.09
CA GLN A 330 10.78 27.02 0.05
C GLN A 330 10.08 26.68 1.37
N SER A 331 8.77 26.52 1.38
CA SER A 331 8.06 25.91 2.50
C SER A 331 8.35 24.40 2.57
N TYR A 332 7.97 23.78 3.69
CA TYR A 332 8.13 22.33 3.85
C TYR A 332 6.78 21.65 4.05
N SER A 333 6.57 20.58 3.31
CA SER A 333 5.56 19.57 3.62
C SER A 333 6.19 18.56 4.57
N ASN A 334 5.91 18.67 5.87
CA ASN A 334 6.47 17.78 6.88
C ASN A 334 5.41 16.80 7.38
N LEU A 335 5.36 15.63 6.74
CA LEU A 335 4.43 14.56 7.06
C LEU A 335 4.94 13.63 8.16
N ARG A 336 6.22 13.71 8.54
CA ARG A 336 6.83 12.80 9.52
C ARG A 336 6.02 12.74 10.82
N VAL A 337 5.89 11.55 11.40
CA VAL A 337 5.16 11.34 12.68
C VAL A 337 5.77 12.12 13.85
N ASN A 338 7.06 12.42 13.77
CA ASN A 338 7.83 13.15 14.77
C ASN A 338 8.09 14.62 14.41
N SER A 339 7.26 15.18 13.53
CA SER A 339 7.30 16.63 13.21
C SER A 339 7.02 17.52 14.43
N SER A 340 6.26 17.00 15.40
CA SER A 340 6.08 17.59 16.73
C SER A 340 6.01 16.49 17.81
N VAL A 341 6.20 16.85 19.07
CA VAL A 341 6.07 15.95 20.21
C VAL A 341 4.64 15.43 20.33
N GLU A 342 3.67 16.28 20.08
CA GLU A 342 2.23 15.98 20.11
C GLU A 342 1.87 14.94 19.06
N SER A 343 2.36 15.09 17.81
CA SER A 343 2.15 14.16 16.72
C SER A 343 2.72 12.78 17.02
N LEU A 344 3.96 12.72 17.51
CA LEU A 344 4.61 11.48 17.88
C LEU A 344 3.90 10.76 19.03
N ASN A 345 3.52 11.51 20.08
CA ASN A 345 2.80 10.93 21.23
C ASN A 345 1.44 10.39 20.80
N ALA A 346 0.70 11.10 19.95
CA ALA A 346 -0.58 10.64 19.42
C ALA A 346 -0.43 9.36 18.60
N TYR A 347 0.57 9.28 17.74
CA TYR A 347 0.84 8.09 16.93
C TYR A 347 1.20 6.88 17.80
N ARG A 348 2.14 7.04 18.75
CA ARG A 348 2.52 5.99 19.71
C ARG A 348 1.33 5.49 20.52
N ALA A 349 0.53 6.42 21.07
CA ALA A 349 -0.64 6.09 21.88
C ALA A 349 -1.70 5.33 21.05
N GLY A 350 -1.93 5.74 19.81
CA GLY A 350 -2.85 5.05 18.90
C GLY A 350 -2.40 3.64 18.55
N LEU A 351 -1.11 3.47 18.21
CA LEU A 351 -0.52 2.17 17.90
C LEU A 351 -0.37 1.23 19.09
N ALA A 352 -0.44 1.73 20.33
CA ALA A 352 -0.43 0.90 21.53
C ALA A 352 -1.70 0.01 21.64
N ASN A 353 -2.77 0.36 20.91
CA ASN A 353 -3.96 -0.50 20.85
C ASN A 353 -3.60 -1.84 20.19
N PRO A 354 -3.90 -3.00 20.83
CA PRO A 354 -3.53 -4.31 20.30
C PRO A 354 -4.24 -4.69 18.98
N ALA A 355 -5.28 -4.00 18.60
CA ALA A 355 -5.93 -4.19 17.32
C ALA A 355 -5.08 -3.67 16.13
N TRP A 356 -4.08 -2.86 16.38
CA TRP A 356 -3.04 -2.54 15.41
C TRP A 356 -1.96 -3.61 15.46
N LEU A 357 -1.90 -4.45 14.43
CA LEU A 357 -0.98 -5.59 14.35
C LEU A 357 0.34 -5.16 13.74
N GLY A 358 1.41 -5.23 14.52
CA GLY A 358 2.77 -4.97 14.04
C GLY A 358 3.42 -6.20 13.38
N ASN A 359 2.91 -7.41 13.62
CA ASN A 359 3.47 -8.64 13.07
C ASN A 359 2.51 -9.28 12.07
N LEU A 360 3.05 -9.93 11.05
CA LEU A 360 2.29 -10.67 10.06
C LEU A 360 1.66 -11.94 10.67
N ILE A 361 0.45 -12.25 10.25
CA ILE A 361 -0.15 -13.56 10.44
C ILE A 361 0.14 -14.38 9.20
N LEU A 362 0.97 -15.41 9.34
CA LEU A 362 1.39 -16.26 8.24
C LEU A 362 0.65 -17.60 8.28
N ARG A 363 0.33 -18.12 7.10
CA ARG A 363 -0.21 -19.45 6.90
C ARG A 363 0.66 -20.20 5.89
N ALA A 364 1.08 -21.44 6.25
CA ALA A 364 1.81 -22.29 5.33
C ALA A 364 0.93 -22.68 4.12
N ILE A 365 1.47 -22.57 2.93
CA ILE A 365 0.85 -23.10 1.71
C ILE A 365 1.26 -24.56 1.61
N PRO A 366 0.32 -25.52 1.58
CA PRO A 366 0.65 -26.93 1.40
C PRO A 366 1.44 -27.11 0.10
N ARG A 367 2.59 -27.77 0.16
CA ARG A 367 3.28 -28.16 -1.07
C ARG A 367 2.35 -29.06 -1.86
N SER A 368 2.00 -28.64 -3.06
CA SER A 368 1.29 -29.53 -3.98
C SER A 368 2.14 -30.79 -4.15
N THR A 369 1.62 -31.93 -3.68
CA THR A 369 2.18 -33.21 -4.07
C THR A 369 1.85 -33.38 -5.54
N ALA A 370 2.75 -32.90 -6.41
CA ALA A 370 2.67 -33.23 -7.83
C ALA A 370 2.66 -34.76 -7.94
N LYS A 371 1.53 -35.28 -8.41
CA LYS A 371 1.44 -36.68 -8.85
C LYS A 371 2.02 -36.80 -10.25
#